data_e6ffdf895a3cc96a827c91647761602b
#
_entry.id   e6ffdf895a3cc96a827c91647761602b
#
_cell.length_a   1.000
_cell.length_b   1.000
_cell.length_c   1.000
_cell.angle_alpha   90.00
_cell.angle_beta   90.00
_cell.angle_gamma   90.00
#
_symmetry.space_group_name_H-M   'P 1'
#
loop_
_entity.id
_entity.type
_entity.pdbx_description
1 polymer ?
#
loop_
_entity_poly.entity_id
_entity_poly.type
_entity_poly.pdbx_seq_one_letter_code
_entity_poly.pdbx_strand_id
1 'polypeptide(L)'
;DESTMPHVLERKTDGSFVFKKYTKQEVSGTYSQSGTTVTVTYNDHALPDGTLLLFKPSSGTSTASNTGVFPITTVNANTFTFTSKTSQSTSGNISYGYTWSGRIAGDTNTALEPTFVGRQIKNLNLFRNRLVFLSDENAILSAADDYGRFWPETVQTMVESDPVDISCGGTSLNFLTSSVAFANTLLLFSRNSQFRLDAGLNVGSALTPRTATITQMTSFDADTSVDPIAVGRNTYFPIPKGNFSGLREFFLPDSSGSVPLSEDVTSSIPRYIPNELCTLISAVAEDAVVMISGKTNHTKRIYLYKFFFEQDTKLQSAWSYWEVSGSKTILGGAVQGSDLYLVIEYSDGVYLEKVSLRPEQVDAGTEIEILLDRKTTESETGVSTTLINSGALGVQTTITLPYPIASGAEMVVVGRYEAGNTLLRHGQVIEPIADLTTSNSITVLGDLKT
;
A
#
# COMPACT_ATOMS: atom_id res chain seq x y z
N ASP A 1 -5.51 13.52 -17.60
CA ASP A 1 -5.40 12.75 -18.84
C ASP A 1 -6.03 11.37 -18.59
N GLU A 2 -7.01 10.98 -19.40
CA GLU A 2 -7.70 9.68 -19.29
C GLU A 2 -6.73 8.49 -19.36
N SER A 3 -5.57 8.66 -20.00
CA SER A 3 -4.54 7.60 -20.11
C SER A 3 -3.84 7.31 -18.78
N THR A 4 -3.85 8.27 -17.86
CA THR A 4 -3.16 8.20 -16.55
C THR A 4 -4.13 8.09 -15.38
N MET A 5 -5.40 7.82 -15.62
CA MET A 5 -6.40 7.65 -14.56
C MET A 5 -5.99 6.57 -13.56
N PRO A 6 -6.28 6.76 -12.26
CA PRO A 6 -5.97 5.77 -11.24
C PRO A 6 -6.61 4.42 -11.59
N HIS A 7 -5.93 3.34 -11.23
CA HIS A 7 -6.41 1.97 -11.36
C HIS A 7 -6.85 1.44 -10.00
N VAL A 8 -7.78 0.51 -10.02
CA VAL A 8 -8.27 -0.21 -8.85
C VAL A 8 -7.89 -1.67 -8.96
N LEU A 9 -7.31 -2.19 -7.90
CA LEU A 9 -7.16 -3.63 -7.68
C LEU A 9 -8.28 -4.08 -6.73
N GLU A 10 -9.24 -4.82 -7.27
CA GLU A 10 -10.40 -5.31 -6.52
C GLU A 10 -10.25 -6.82 -6.29
N ARG A 11 -10.36 -7.26 -5.03
CA ARG A 11 -10.41 -8.67 -4.70
C ARG A 11 -11.86 -9.15 -4.75
N LYS A 12 -12.13 -10.14 -5.60
CA LYS A 12 -13.45 -10.79 -5.68
C LYS A 12 -13.66 -11.80 -4.55
N THR A 13 -14.92 -12.19 -4.37
CA THR A 13 -15.33 -13.19 -3.36
C THR A 13 -14.74 -14.58 -3.61
N ASP A 14 -14.39 -14.89 -4.86
CA ASP A 14 -13.72 -16.14 -5.26
C ASP A 14 -12.20 -16.10 -4.99
N GLY A 15 -11.69 -15.00 -4.42
CA GLY A 15 -10.27 -14.80 -4.14
C GLY A 15 -9.46 -14.27 -5.31
N SER A 16 -10.01 -14.19 -6.51
CA SER A 16 -9.32 -13.58 -7.66
C SER A 16 -9.24 -12.07 -7.56
N PHE A 17 -8.29 -11.47 -8.27
CA PHE A 17 -8.12 -10.02 -8.36
C PHE A 17 -8.47 -9.52 -9.75
N VAL A 18 -9.14 -8.37 -9.80
CA VAL A 18 -9.38 -7.64 -11.05
C VAL A 18 -8.66 -6.30 -10.97
N PHE A 19 -7.79 -6.07 -11.93
CA PHE A 19 -7.12 -4.79 -12.14
C PHE A 19 -7.83 -4.06 -13.28
N LYS A 20 -8.40 -2.90 -12.99
CA LYS A 20 -9.13 -2.11 -13.97
C LYS A 20 -8.87 -0.62 -13.78
N LYS A 21 -9.02 0.17 -14.85
CA LYS A 21 -9.05 1.62 -14.70
C LYS A 21 -10.18 2.01 -13.76
N TYR A 22 -9.87 2.89 -12.80
CA TYR A 22 -10.89 3.57 -12.03
C TYR A 22 -11.58 4.59 -12.93
N THR A 23 -12.63 4.16 -13.58
CA THR A 23 -13.56 5.10 -14.22
C THR A 23 -14.40 5.70 -13.11
N LYS A 24 -14.49 7.03 -13.05
CA LYS A 24 -15.43 7.75 -12.20
C LYS A 24 -16.84 7.32 -12.64
N GLN A 25 -17.33 6.23 -12.07
CA GLN A 25 -18.67 5.76 -12.38
C GLN A 25 -19.61 6.66 -11.59
N GLU A 26 -20.30 7.55 -12.29
CA GLU A 26 -21.59 7.98 -11.82
C GLU A 26 -22.47 6.72 -11.81
N VAL A 27 -22.69 6.21 -10.62
CA VAL A 27 -23.53 5.02 -10.46
C VAL A 27 -24.96 5.45 -10.67
N SER A 28 -25.64 4.80 -11.60
CA SER A 28 -27.06 5.05 -11.89
C SER A 28 -27.92 4.03 -11.17
N GLY A 29 -28.90 4.53 -10.42
CA GLY A 29 -29.88 3.72 -9.71
C GLY A 29 -31.30 4.28 -9.90
N THR A 30 -32.24 3.68 -9.20
CA THR A 30 -33.60 4.20 -9.09
C THR A 30 -33.83 4.78 -7.69
N TYR A 31 -34.72 5.76 -7.59
CA TYR A 31 -35.13 6.27 -6.30
C TYR A 31 -36.64 6.35 -6.15
N SER A 32 -37.10 6.27 -4.91
CA SER A 32 -38.46 6.61 -4.51
C SER A 32 -38.40 7.58 -3.34
N GLN A 33 -39.24 8.60 -3.36
CA GLN A 33 -39.34 9.56 -2.27
C GLN A 33 -40.76 9.52 -1.68
N SER A 34 -40.79 9.47 -0.34
CA SER A 34 -42.00 9.59 0.48
C SER A 34 -41.75 10.62 1.58
N GLY A 35 -42.48 11.73 1.53
CA GLY A 35 -42.14 12.86 2.42
C GLY A 35 -40.77 13.45 2.07
N THR A 36 -39.93 13.61 3.07
CA THR A 36 -38.53 14.05 2.89
C THR A 36 -37.55 12.89 2.74
N THR A 37 -37.98 11.64 2.94
CA THR A 37 -37.08 10.48 2.83
C THR A 37 -37.02 10.02 1.39
N VAL A 38 -35.78 10.03 0.84
CA VAL A 38 -35.46 9.48 -0.48
C VAL A 38 -34.77 8.16 -0.28
N THR A 39 -35.34 7.08 -0.82
CA THR A 39 -34.74 5.75 -0.83
C THR A 39 -34.14 5.50 -2.21
N VAL A 40 -32.85 5.22 -2.24
CA VAL A 40 -32.13 4.86 -3.46
C VAL A 40 -31.90 3.35 -3.47
N THR A 41 -32.18 2.73 -4.61
CA THR A 41 -31.97 1.30 -4.82
C THR A 41 -30.81 1.09 -5.80
N TYR A 42 -29.79 0.40 -5.33
CA TYR A 42 -28.64 -0.02 -6.12
C TYR A 42 -28.04 -1.29 -5.50
N ASN A 43 -27.93 -2.34 -6.27
CA ASN A 43 -27.47 -3.64 -5.78
C ASN A 43 -26.00 -3.60 -5.37
N ASP A 44 -25.72 -4.10 -4.18
CA ASP A 44 -24.38 -4.29 -3.62
C ASP A 44 -23.56 -3.00 -3.60
N HIS A 45 -24.13 -1.91 -3.06
CA HIS A 45 -23.49 -0.59 -3.08
C HIS A 45 -22.29 -0.44 -2.15
N ALA A 46 -22.11 -1.29 -1.16
CA ALA A 46 -20.99 -1.30 -0.21
C ALA A 46 -20.67 0.07 0.45
N LEU A 47 -21.64 0.98 0.54
CA LEU A 47 -21.45 2.33 1.09
C LEU A 47 -21.65 2.32 2.61
N PRO A 48 -20.70 2.82 3.40
CA PRO A 48 -20.87 3.01 4.84
C PRO A 48 -21.94 4.05 5.18
N ASP A 49 -22.54 3.90 6.35
CA ASP A 49 -23.46 4.91 6.90
C ASP A 49 -22.77 6.26 7.08
N GLY A 50 -23.48 7.36 6.84
CA GLY A 50 -22.93 8.71 6.93
C GLY A 50 -22.09 9.16 5.72
N THR A 51 -21.87 8.31 4.70
CA THR A 51 -21.12 8.69 3.49
C THR A 51 -21.77 9.89 2.79
N LEU A 52 -20.98 10.91 2.46
CA LEU A 52 -21.42 12.08 1.71
C LEU A 52 -21.36 11.78 0.20
N LEU A 53 -22.50 11.85 -0.47
CA LEU A 53 -22.60 11.61 -1.91
C LEU A 53 -23.30 12.76 -2.64
N LEU A 54 -22.80 13.06 -3.83
CA LEU A 54 -23.48 13.96 -4.76
C LEU A 54 -24.55 13.18 -5.51
N PHE A 55 -25.79 13.64 -5.40
CA PHE A 55 -26.94 13.08 -6.11
C PHE A 55 -27.38 13.97 -7.27
N LYS A 56 -27.70 13.33 -8.39
CA LYS A 56 -28.21 13.98 -9.61
C LYS A 56 -29.40 13.17 -10.16
N PRO A 57 -30.61 13.43 -9.71
CA PRO A 57 -31.79 12.81 -10.30
C PRO A 57 -31.96 13.23 -11.79
N SER A 58 -32.24 12.25 -12.64
CA SER A 58 -32.44 12.47 -14.07
C SER A 58 -33.93 12.41 -14.48
N SER A 59 -34.80 11.93 -13.58
CA SER A 59 -36.26 11.91 -13.81
C SER A 59 -36.99 12.01 -12.47
N GLY A 60 -38.29 12.29 -12.53
CA GLY A 60 -39.15 12.56 -11.36
C GLY A 60 -39.33 14.05 -11.07
N THR A 61 -40.32 14.38 -10.22
CA THR A 61 -40.69 15.79 -9.92
C THR A 61 -39.73 16.45 -8.91
N SER A 62 -38.92 15.71 -8.21
CA SER A 62 -38.00 16.22 -7.15
C SER A 62 -36.57 16.45 -7.64
N THR A 63 -36.32 16.57 -8.92
CA THR A 63 -34.94 16.66 -9.44
C THR A 63 -34.12 17.77 -8.79
N ALA A 64 -34.69 18.99 -8.68
CA ALA A 64 -33.96 20.12 -8.07
C ALA A 64 -33.73 19.96 -6.57
N SER A 65 -34.68 19.42 -5.79
CA SER A 65 -34.59 19.27 -4.35
C SER A 65 -33.70 18.10 -3.94
N ASN A 66 -33.52 17.12 -4.83
CA ASN A 66 -32.67 15.93 -4.62
C ASN A 66 -31.32 16.07 -5.34
N THR A 67 -31.02 17.20 -5.96
CA THR A 67 -29.71 17.50 -6.50
C THR A 67 -28.84 18.14 -5.42
N GLY A 68 -27.68 17.60 -5.21
CA GLY A 68 -26.71 18.11 -4.24
C GLY A 68 -26.04 17.02 -3.43
N VAL A 69 -25.27 17.43 -2.44
CA VAL A 69 -24.56 16.53 -1.54
C VAL A 69 -25.41 16.25 -0.31
N PHE A 70 -25.60 14.99 0.00
CA PHE A 70 -26.37 14.55 1.15
C PHE A 70 -25.62 13.41 1.87
N PRO A 71 -25.67 13.36 3.19
CA PRO A 71 -25.27 12.19 3.94
C PRO A 71 -26.28 11.07 3.74
N ILE A 72 -25.81 9.85 3.60
CA ILE A 72 -26.69 8.69 3.45
C ILE A 72 -26.86 7.95 4.78
N THR A 73 -27.97 7.24 4.89
CA THR A 73 -28.20 6.23 5.89
C THR A 73 -28.35 4.88 5.19
N THR A 74 -27.46 3.95 5.47
CA THR A 74 -27.46 2.60 4.88
C THR A 74 -28.56 1.75 5.51
N VAL A 75 -29.47 1.25 4.67
CA VAL A 75 -30.58 0.39 5.11
C VAL A 75 -30.16 -1.09 5.02
N ASN A 76 -29.59 -1.48 3.88
CA ASN A 76 -29.06 -2.82 3.62
C ASN A 76 -28.06 -2.77 2.45
N ALA A 77 -27.55 -3.90 2.00
CA ALA A 77 -26.59 -3.97 0.90
C ALA A 77 -27.07 -3.37 -0.44
N ASN A 78 -28.39 -3.26 -0.64
CA ASN A 78 -28.99 -2.85 -1.89
C ASN A 78 -29.75 -1.52 -1.81
N THR A 79 -29.92 -0.94 -0.62
CA THR A 79 -30.69 0.28 -0.43
C THR A 79 -30.08 1.17 0.64
N PHE A 80 -30.08 2.46 0.38
CA PHE A 80 -29.74 3.50 1.34
C PHE A 80 -30.70 4.68 1.18
N THR A 81 -30.75 5.55 2.16
CA THR A 81 -31.64 6.71 2.20
C THR A 81 -30.89 8.00 2.40
N PHE A 82 -31.46 9.11 1.96
CA PHE A 82 -31.03 10.46 2.31
C PHE A 82 -32.24 11.37 2.51
N THR A 83 -32.05 12.51 3.16
CA THR A 83 -33.12 13.47 3.43
C THR A 83 -33.18 14.55 2.35
N SER A 84 -34.27 14.61 1.61
CA SER A 84 -34.55 15.63 0.60
C SER A 84 -34.78 17.00 1.23
N LYS A 85 -34.49 18.07 0.47
CA LYS A 85 -34.79 19.45 0.84
C LYS A 85 -36.27 19.76 0.90
N THR A 86 -37.11 18.96 0.24
CA THR A 86 -38.57 19.16 0.18
C THR A 86 -39.35 17.87 0.37
N SER A 87 -40.54 17.98 0.93
CA SER A 87 -41.46 16.85 1.12
C SER A 87 -42.29 16.63 -0.16
N GLN A 88 -42.13 15.43 -0.75
CA GLN A 88 -42.85 15.04 -1.98
C GLN A 88 -43.10 13.53 -2.02
N SER A 89 -43.94 13.11 -2.96
CA SER A 89 -44.10 11.69 -3.31
C SER A 89 -43.82 11.54 -4.81
N THR A 90 -42.68 10.93 -5.12
CA THR A 90 -42.19 10.81 -6.50
C THR A 90 -41.20 9.66 -6.61
N SER A 91 -40.92 9.23 -7.82
CA SER A 91 -39.90 8.24 -8.11
C SER A 91 -39.25 8.53 -9.47
N GLY A 92 -38.08 7.95 -9.67
CA GLY A 92 -37.35 8.15 -10.92
C GLY A 92 -35.99 7.52 -10.94
N ASN A 93 -35.17 7.95 -11.90
CA ASN A 93 -33.78 7.58 -12.03
C ASN A 93 -32.89 8.62 -11.35
N ILE A 94 -31.82 8.15 -10.70
CA ILE A 94 -30.87 9.00 -10.01
C ILE A 94 -29.45 8.47 -10.25
N SER A 95 -28.52 9.37 -10.48
CA SER A 95 -27.11 9.04 -10.39
C SER A 95 -26.51 9.60 -9.11
N TYR A 96 -25.49 8.96 -8.59
CA TYR A 96 -24.76 9.40 -7.41
C TYR A 96 -23.26 9.11 -7.54
N GLY A 97 -22.45 9.85 -6.81
CA GLY A 97 -21.01 9.69 -6.78
C GLY A 97 -20.36 10.54 -5.71
N TYR A 98 -19.08 10.34 -5.49
CA TYR A 98 -18.31 11.20 -4.58
C TYR A 98 -18.09 12.57 -5.21
N THR A 99 -18.09 13.60 -4.38
CA THR A 99 -17.74 14.97 -4.79
C THR A 99 -16.89 15.65 -3.72
N TRP A 100 -16.17 16.68 -4.16
CA TRP A 100 -15.47 17.60 -3.28
C TRP A 100 -16.41 18.74 -2.91
N SER A 101 -16.31 19.23 -1.68
CA SER A 101 -17.04 20.43 -1.26
C SER A 101 -16.55 21.64 -2.04
N GLY A 102 -17.48 22.39 -2.64
CA GLY A 102 -17.18 23.67 -3.28
C GLY A 102 -16.95 24.80 -2.29
N ARG A 103 -16.68 26.01 -2.80
CA ARG A 103 -16.59 27.23 -1.98
C ARG A 103 -17.94 27.49 -1.32
N ILE A 104 -17.95 27.58 0.03
CA ILE A 104 -19.15 27.78 0.84
C ILE A 104 -19.29 29.21 1.35
N ALA A 105 -18.19 29.96 1.40
CA ALA A 105 -18.16 31.35 1.84
C ALA A 105 -17.17 32.16 0.99
N GLY A 106 -17.45 33.46 0.82
CA GLY A 106 -16.60 34.38 0.07
C GLY A 106 -16.69 34.23 -1.45
N ASP A 107 -15.77 34.85 -2.12
CA ASP A 107 -15.62 34.90 -3.58
C ASP A 107 -14.18 34.60 -3.99
N THR A 108 -13.84 34.82 -5.26
CA THR A 108 -12.48 34.56 -5.80
C THR A 108 -11.39 35.45 -5.21
N ASN A 109 -11.74 36.52 -4.52
CA ASN A 109 -10.79 37.43 -3.90
C ASN A 109 -10.63 37.17 -2.40
N THR A 110 -11.69 36.72 -1.73
CA THR A 110 -11.75 36.55 -0.29
C THR A 110 -11.56 35.11 0.17
N ALA A 111 -11.88 34.14 -0.69
CA ALA A 111 -11.59 32.71 -0.50
C ALA A 111 -10.93 32.20 -1.80
N LEU A 112 -9.62 32.31 -1.87
CA LEU A 112 -8.85 31.91 -3.04
C LEU A 112 -9.03 30.40 -3.32
N GLU A 113 -8.88 30.01 -4.58
CA GLU A 113 -8.86 28.60 -4.94
C GLU A 113 -7.65 27.89 -4.29
N PRO A 114 -7.83 26.64 -3.83
CA PRO A 114 -6.70 25.84 -3.37
C PRO A 114 -5.61 25.74 -4.44
N THR A 115 -4.35 25.86 -4.05
CA THR A 115 -3.24 25.96 -5.01
C THR A 115 -3.05 24.72 -5.89
N PHE A 116 -3.66 23.59 -5.57
CA PHE A 116 -3.63 22.41 -6.44
C PHE A 116 -4.58 22.53 -7.66
N VAL A 117 -5.51 23.50 -7.67
CA VAL A 117 -6.45 23.67 -8.79
C VAL A 117 -5.69 24.03 -10.06
N GLY A 118 -5.87 23.23 -11.11
CA GLY A 118 -5.15 23.39 -12.37
C GLY A 118 -3.69 22.95 -12.35
N ARG A 119 -3.22 22.32 -11.26
CA ARG A 119 -1.86 21.83 -11.10
C ARG A 119 -1.82 20.32 -10.85
N GLN A 120 -0.65 19.73 -10.97
CA GLN A 120 -0.48 18.30 -10.74
C GLN A 120 -0.31 18.00 -9.25
N ILE A 121 -1.14 17.11 -8.70
CA ILE A 121 -0.94 16.54 -7.37
C ILE A 121 0.12 15.44 -7.48
N LYS A 122 1.20 15.55 -6.72
CA LYS A 122 2.34 14.63 -6.71
C LYS A 122 2.21 13.54 -5.66
N ASN A 123 1.64 13.87 -4.51
CA ASN A 123 1.53 12.94 -3.39
C ASN A 123 0.23 13.20 -2.61
N LEU A 124 -0.24 12.15 -1.97
CA LEU A 124 -1.43 12.15 -1.13
C LEU A 124 -1.10 11.44 0.19
N ASN A 125 -1.44 12.08 1.30
CA ASN A 125 -1.22 11.52 2.63
C ASN A 125 -2.38 11.86 3.57
N LEU A 126 -2.47 11.16 4.69
CA LEU A 126 -3.36 11.52 5.80
C LEU A 126 -2.49 11.95 6.99
N PHE A 127 -2.74 13.14 7.50
CA PHE A 127 -2.00 13.66 8.63
C PHE A 127 -2.90 14.49 9.56
N ARG A 128 -2.94 14.12 10.83
CA ARG A 128 -3.73 14.81 11.88
C ARG A 128 -5.18 15.08 11.45
N ASN A 129 -5.89 14.03 11.03
CA ASN A 129 -7.28 14.09 10.57
C ASN A 129 -7.52 15.06 9.39
N ARG A 130 -6.51 15.26 8.55
CA ARG A 130 -6.57 16.06 7.33
C ARG A 130 -6.03 15.27 6.15
N LEU A 131 -6.68 15.37 5.01
CA LEU A 131 -6.14 14.90 3.75
C LEU A 131 -5.11 15.91 3.25
N VAL A 132 -3.94 15.44 2.90
CA VAL A 132 -2.82 16.28 2.46
C VAL A 132 -2.53 16.01 1.00
N PHE A 133 -2.48 17.07 0.20
CA PHE A 133 -1.97 17.04 -1.17
C PHE A 133 -0.65 17.79 -1.23
N LEU A 134 0.29 17.27 -2.01
CA LEU A 134 1.48 17.99 -2.43
C LEU A 134 1.33 18.40 -3.88
N SER A 135 1.48 19.69 -4.15
CA SER A 135 1.38 20.26 -5.48
C SER A 135 2.38 21.40 -5.62
N ASP A 136 3.30 21.28 -6.56
CA ASP A 136 4.43 22.20 -6.72
C ASP A 136 5.18 22.39 -5.39
N GLU A 137 5.29 23.62 -4.87
CA GLU A 137 5.94 23.95 -3.61
C GLU A 137 4.99 23.91 -2.40
N ASN A 138 3.70 23.60 -2.62
CA ASN A 138 2.68 23.70 -1.61
C ASN A 138 2.31 22.34 -1.00
N ALA A 139 2.07 22.36 0.32
CA ALA A 139 1.33 21.35 1.04
C ALA A 139 -0.07 21.89 1.36
N ILE A 140 -1.08 21.23 0.81
CA ILE A 140 -2.46 21.65 0.92
C ILE A 140 -3.22 20.58 1.73
N LEU A 141 -3.75 21.02 2.89
CA LEU A 141 -4.44 20.15 3.82
C LEU A 141 -5.92 20.47 3.81
N SER A 142 -6.77 19.46 3.78
CA SER A 142 -8.21 19.61 3.92
C SER A 142 -8.59 20.24 5.28
N ALA A 143 -9.84 20.58 5.44
CA ALA A 143 -10.39 20.86 6.74
C ALA A 143 -10.21 19.66 7.70
N ALA A 144 -10.15 19.92 9.00
CA ALA A 144 -10.04 18.85 9.99
C ALA A 144 -11.33 18.01 9.97
N ASP A 145 -11.17 16.69 9.94
CA ASP A 145 -12.24 15.68 9.90
C ASP A 145 -13.19 15.78 8.67
N ASP A 146 -12.86 16.66 7.69
CA ASP A 146 -13.60 16.78 6.43
C ASP A 146 -12.62 16.76 5.25
N TYR A 147 -12.34 15.57 4.77
CA TYR A 147 -11.34 15.29 3.72
C TYR A 147 -11.69 15.82 2.34
N GLY A 148 -12.98 16.18 2.12
CA GLY A 148 -13.46 16.75 0.85
C GLY A 148 -13.47 18.27 0.84
N ARG A 149 -13.25 18.96 1.96
CA ARG A 149 -13.35 20.41 2.08
C ARG A 149 -11.99 21.08 2.07
N PHE A 150 -11.73 21.87 1.04
CA PHE A 150 -10.52 22.69 0.86
C PHE A 150 -10.83 24.20 0.81
N TRP A 151 -12.02 24.60 1.26
CA TRP A 151 -12.48 25.98 1.35
C TRP A 151 -12.72 26.35 2.81
N PRO A 152 -12.43 27.61 3.20
CA PRO A 152 -12.72 28.06 4.55
C PRO A 152 -14.23 28.05 4.83
N GLU A 153 -14.60 27.82 6.08
CA GLU A 153 -16.00 27.83 6.51
C GLU A 153 -16.59 29.24 6.48
N THR A 154 -15.80 30.24 6.81
CA THR A 154 -16.15 31.66 6.80
C THR A 154 -14.94 32.50 6.40
N VAL A 155 -15.21 33.66 5.75
CA VAL A 155 -14.15 34.63 5.41
C VAL A 155 -14.02 35.77 6.40
N GLN A 156 -14.86 35.79 7.44
CA GLN A 156 -14.83 36.83 8.47
C GLN A 156 -13.77 36.54 9.54
N THR A 157 -13.60 35.29 9.91
CA THR A 157 -12.64 34.86 10.94
C THR A 157 -12.04 33.52 10.49
N MET A 158 -10.75 33.34 10.81
CA MET A 158 -10.08 32.08 10.56
C MET A 158 -10.48 31.07 11.64
N VAL A 159 -11.04 29.94 11.22
CA VAL A 159 -11.44 28.85 12.11
C VAL A 159 -10.30 27.81 12.19
N GLU A 160 -10.10 27.21 13.36
CA GLU A 160 -9.01 26.25 13.58
C GLU A 160 -9.13 24.99 12.72
N SER A 161 -10.36 24.61 12.38
CA SER A 161 -10.66 23.47 11.49
C SER A 161 -10.49 23.77 10.01
N ASP A 162 -10.31 25.04 9.62
CA ASP A 162 -10.19 25.42 8.20
C ASP A 162 -9.02 24.74 7.49
N PRO A 163 -9.09 24.60 6.17
CA PRO A 163 -8.00 24.08 5.35
C PRO A 163 -6.71 24.89 5.51
N VAL A 164 -5.59 24.22 5.31
CA VAL A 164 -4.26 24.85 5.30
C VAL A 164 -3.68 24.75 3.90
N ASP A 165 -3.20 25.86 3.36
CA ASP A 165 -2.47 25.89 2.08
C ASP A 165 -1.21 26.71 2.29
N ILE A 166 -0.06 26.03 2.33
CA ILE A 166 1.21 26.62 2.73
C ILE A 166 2.34 26.15 1.81
N SER A 167 3.17 27.10 1.39
CA SER A 167 4.34 26.81 0.57
C SER A 167 5.60 26.56 1.40
N CYS A 168 6.46 25.69 0.91
CA CYS A 168 7.82 25.55 1.43
C CYS A 168 8.65 26.75 0.95
N GLY A 169 8.79 27.77 1.78
CA GLY A 169 9.68 28.89 1.51
C GLY A 169 11.14 28.43 1.44
N GLY A 170 11.95 29.06 0.60
CA GLY A 170 13.38 28.75 0.52
C GLY A 170 14.11 29.64 -0.48
N THR A 171 15.42 29.52 -0.53
CA THR A 171 16.28 30.23 -1.49
C THR A 171 16.35 29.55 -2.88
N SER A 172 15.79 28.34 -2.99
CA SER A 172 15.72 27.55 -4.22
C SER A 172 14.30 27.05 -4.47
N LEU A 173 13.98 26.76 -5.72
CA LEU A 173 12.71 26.17 -6.11
C LEU A 173 12.66 24.71 -5.64
N ASN A 174 11.66 24.36 -4.82
CA ASN A 174 11.54 23.05 -4.18
C ASN A 174 10.17 22.42 -4.47
N PHE A 175 10.05 21.70 -5.57
CA PHE A 175 8.87 20.92 -5.87
C PHE A 175 8.74 19.76 -4.89
N LEU A 176 7.70 19.75 -4.10
CA LEU A 176 7.38 18.68 -3.16
C LEU A 176 6.85 17.47 -3.93
N THR A 177 7.47 16.31 -3.72
CA THR A 177 7.16 15.09 -4.47
C THR A 177 6.59 13.99 -3.60
N SER A 178 7.00 13.91 -2.34
CA SER A 178 6.60 12.85 -1.44
C SER A 178 6.55 13.31 0.00
N SER A 179 5.80 12.59 0.81
CA SER A 179 5.65 12.87 2.25
C SER A 179 5.57 11.59 3.05
N VAL A 180 6.04 11.64 4.28
CA VAL A 180 5.91 10.56 5.25
C VAL A 180 5.54 11.11 6.61
N ALA A 181 4.48 10.56 7.21
CA ALA A 181 4.11 10.91 8.57
C ALA A 181 5.09 10.24 9.54
N PHE A 182 5.70 11.04 10.39
CA PHE A 182 6.68 10.58 11.37
C PHE A 182 6.46 11.28 12.72
N ALA A 183 6.18 10.49 13.73
CA ALA A 183 5.81 11.02 15.05
C ALA A 183 4.65 12.03 14.93
N ASN A 184 4.87 13.27 15.41
CA ASN A 184 3.88 14.34 15.37
C ASN A 184 4.08 15.32 14.20
N THR A 185 4.92 14.98 13.23
CA THR A 185 5.29 15.83 12.10
C THR A 185 5.02 15.11 10.77
N LEU A 186 4.86 15.89 9.72
CA LEU A 186 4.87 15.37 8.35
C LEU A 186 6.18 15.81 7.71
N LEU A 187 7.03 14.85 7.37
CA LEU A 187 8.23 15.10 6.60
C LEU A 187 7.87 15.21 5.14
N LEU A 188 8.37 16.24 4.48
CA LEU A 188 8.13 16.55 3.08
C LEU A 188 9.47 16.50 2.34
N PHE A 189 9.44 15.91 1.15
CA PHE A 189 10.64 15.70 0.35
C PHE A 189 10.51 16.40 -0.99
N SER A 190 11.55 17.13 -1.35
CA SER A 190 11.84 17.58 -2.69
C SER A 190 13.10 16.89 -3.20
N ARG A 191 13.45 17.11 -4.46
CA ARG A 191 14.67 16.53 -5.05
C ARG A 191 15.95 16.90 -4.28
N ASN A 192 16.01 18.12 -3.72
CA ASN A 192 17.24 18.68 -3.17
C ASN A 192 17.10 19.06 -1.68
N SER A 193 15.96 18.93 -1.08
CA SER A 193 15.72 19.39 0.29
C SER A 193 14.64 18.57 0.98
N GLN A 194 14.76 18.48 2.29
CA GLN A 194 13.78 17.86 3.17
C GLN A 194 13.23 18.92 4.13
N PHE A 195 11.91 18.87 4.31
CA PHE A 195 11.19 19.84 5.14
C PHE A 195 10.37 19.12 6.21
N ARG A 196 10.01 19.84 7.21
CA ARG A 196 9.09 19.42 8.27
C ARG A 196 7.87 20.32 8.26
N LEU A 197 6.69 19.74 8.15
CA LEU A 197 5.41 20.39 8.42
C LEU A 197 4.94 20.01 9.82
N ASP A 198 4.72 20.99 10.65
CA ASP A 198 4.20 20.83 12.02
C ASP A 198 3.36 22.04 12.46
N ALA A 199 2.94 22.04 13.72
CA ALA A 199 2.18 23.12 14.34
C ALA A 199 3.06 24.13 15.11
N GLY A 200 4.31 24.33 14.66
CA GLY A 200 5.27 25.23 15.31
C GLY A 200 6.01 24.59 16.48
N LEU A 201 6.65 25.43 17.32
CA LEU A 201 7.60 24.98 18.33
C LEU A 201 6.98 24.27 19.54
N ASN A 202 5.68 24.36 19.76
CA ASN A 202 5.02 23.76 20.90
C ASN A 202 4.58 22.35 20.62
N VAL A 203 5.21 21.40 21.26
CA VAL A 203 4.83 19.97 21.17
C VAL A 203 3.38 19.80 21.62
N GLY A 204 2.54 19.18 20.76
CA GLY A 204 1.12 18.96 21.07
C GLY A 204 0.16 20.05 20.63
N SER A 205 0.64 21.16 20.04
CA SER A 205 -0.23 22.18 19.45
C SER A 205 -1.09 21.61 18.32
N ALA A 206 -2.33 22.09 18.23
CA ALA A 206 -3.21 21.76 17.11
C ALA A 206 -2.65 22.31 15.80
N LEU A 207 -2.74 21.51 14.74
CA LEU A 207 -2.38 21.93 13.39
C LEU A 207 -3.54 22.74 12.80
N THR A 208 -3.40 24.04 12.79
CA THR A 208 -4.40 24.99 12.32
C THR A 208 -3.81 25.89 11.23
N PRO A 209 -4.62 26.64 10.48
CA PRO A 209 -4.08 27.60 9.50
C PRO A 209 -3.12 28.65 10.09
N ARG A 210 -3.20 28.90 11.41
CA ARG A 210 -2.31 29.88 12.10
C ARG A 210 -1.01 29.25 12.59
N THR A 211 -1.03 27.98 12.95
CA THR A 211 0.10 27.30 13.59
C THR A 211 0.90 26.45 12.61
N ALA A 212 0.33 26.12 11.45
CA ALA A 212 1.02 25.36 10.44
C ALA A 212 2.29 26.05 9.94
N THR A 213 3.41 25.36 9.99
CA THR A 213 4.71 25.86 9.51
C THR A 213 5.43 24.78 8.73
N ILE A 214 6.08 25.20 7.64
CA ILE A 214 7.03 24.35 6.91
C ILE A 214 8.44 24.90 7.14
N THR A 215 9.30 24.06 7.71
CA THR A 215 10.69 24.41 8.00
C THR A 215 11.63 23.49 7.25
N GLN A 216 12.61 24.05 6.54
CA GLN A 216 13.65 23.25 5.89
C GLN A 216 14.55 22.64 6.98
N MET A 217 14.78 21.34 6.86
CA MET A 217 15.56 20.57 7.82
C MET A 217 16.94 20.25 7.28
N THR A 218 17.02 19.76 6.06
CA THR A 218 18.25 19.36 5.40
C THR A 218 18.22 19.66 3.91
N SER A 219 19.39 19.60 3.27
CA SER A 219 19.57 19.85 1.82
C SER A 219 20.34 18.69 1.20
N PHE A 220 19.73 17.50 1.23
CA PHE A 220 20.30 16.33 0.56
C PHE A 220 19.52 16.02 -0.72
N ASP A 221 20.27 15.56 -1.74
CA ASP A 221 19.62 15.02 -2.93
C ASP A 221 18.81 13.76 -2.55
N ALA A 222 17.60 13.67 -3.09
CA ALA A 222 16.72 12.53 -2.93
C ALA A 222 16.28 12.01 -4.30
N ASP A 223 16.16 10.70 -4.42
CA ASP A 223 15.50 10.07 -5.57
C ASP A 223 13.99 10.14 -5.36
N THR A 224 13.35 10.98 -6.16
CA THR A 224 11.92 11.26 -6.06
C THR A 224 11.05 10.27 -6.84
N SER A 225 11.62 9.23 -7.43
CA SER A 225 10.88 8.15 -8.10
C SER A 225 10.24 7.17 -7.11
N VAL A 226 10.72 7.17 -5.87
CA VAL A 226 10.26 6.27 -4.80
C VAL A 226 9.98 7.06 -3.53
N ASP A 227 8.85 6.77 -2.91
CA ASP A 227 8.47 7.43 -1.66
C ASP A 227 9.38 7.04 -0.49
N PRO A 228 9.73 7.97 0.39
CA PRO A 228 10.41 7.70 1.64
C PRO A 228 9.52 6.85 2.57
N ILE A 229 10.14 6.10 3.46
CA ILE A 229 9.44 5.24 4.42
C ILE A 229 9.89 5.53 5.85
N ALA A 230 8.98 5.32 6.80
CA ALA A 230 9.32 5.30 8.22
C ALA A 230 9.47 3.85 8.71
N VAL A 231 10.54 3.56 9.45
CA VAL A 231 10.79 2.26 10.08
C VAL A 231 11.26 2.50 11.50
N GLY A 232 10.43 2.12 12.47
CA GLY A 232 10.69 2.39 13.87
C GLY A 232 10.80 3.90 14.14
N ARG A 233 11.95 4.34 14.62
CA ARG A 233 12.23 5.75 14.96
C ARG A 233 12.97 6.54 13.87
N ASN A 234 13.19 5.93 12.71
CA ASN A 234 13.95 6.53 11.62
C ASN A 234 13.10 6.61 10.35
N THR A 235 13.43 7.55 9.50
CA THR A 235 12.89 7.66 8.15
C THR A 235 14.00 7.37 7.15
N TYR A 236 13.67 6.60 6.11
CA TYR A 236 14.61 6.21 5.07
C TYR A 236 14.16 6.76 3.74
N PHE A 237 15.10 7.31 2.97
CA PHE A 237 14.84 7.77 1.61
C PHE A 237 16.01 7.46 0.69
N PRO A 238 15.73 7.13 -0.59
CA PRO A 238 16.78 6.80 -1.53
C PRO A 238 17.47 8.06 -2.02
N ILE A 239 18.77 7.91 -2.34
CA ILE A 239 19.61 8.97 -2.91
C ILE A 239 20.24 8.49 -4.22
N PRO A 240 20.37 9.37 -5.23
CA PRO A 240 21.02 9.02 -6.49
C PRO A 240 22.55 8.94 -6.32
N LYS A 241 23.16 7.88 -6.83
CA LYS A 241 24.61 7.68 -6.89
C LYS A 241 25.07 7.30 -8.31
N GLY A 242 24.70 8.08 -9.32
CA GLY A 242 24.96 7.80 -10.72
C GLY A 242 24.19 6.58 -11.22
N ASN A 243 24.88 5.49 -11.59
CA ASN A 243 24.26 4.24 -12.03
C ASN A 243 23.80 3.36 -10.87
N PHE A 244 23.89 3.85 -9.64
CA PHE A 244 23.52 3.17 -8.42
C PHE A 244 22.62 4.06 -7.57
N SER A 245 21.97 3.45 -6.60
CA SER A 245 21.20 4.12 -5.57
C SER A 245 21.88 3.93 -4.22
N GLY A 246 21.73 4.93 -3.37
CA GLY A 246 22.05 4.83 -1.97
C GLY A 246 20.78 4.92 -1.14
N LEU A 247 20.92 4.67 0.15
CA LEU A 247 19.87 4.83 1.14
C LEU A 247 20.37 5.77 2.23
N ARG A 248 19.58 6.79 2.53
CA ARG A 248 19.87 7.72 3.62
C ARG A 248 18.88 7.50 4.75
N GLU A 249 19.43 7.37 5.94
CA GLU A 249 18.67 7.34 7.17
C GLU A 249 18.54 8.77 7.71
N PHE A 250 17.34 9.12 8.13
CA PHE A 250 17.05 10.43 8.69
C PHE A 250 16.44 10.24 10.08
N PHE A 251 17.03 10.90 11.05
CA PHE A 251 16.68 10.82 12.44
C PHE A 251 16.35 12.22 13.00
N LEU A 252 15.21 12.34 13.65
CA LEU A 252 14.84 13.54 14.40
C LEU A 252 15.11 13.32 15.88
N PRO A 253 16.08 14.02 16.47
CA PRO A 253 16.31 13.92 17.92
C PRO A 253 15.10 14.48 18.70
N ASP A 254 14.80 13.86 19.83
CA ASP A 254 13.64 14.23 20.68
C ASP A 254 13.74 15.62 21.35
N SER A 255 14.93 16.24 21.35
CA SER A 255 15.13 17.54 22.00
C SER A 255 14.87 18.70 21.07
N SER A 256 14.07 19.66 21.51
CA SER A 256 13.85 20.93 20.82
C SER A 256 15.19 21.68 20.65
N GLY A 257 15.57 21.94 19.40
CA GLY A 257 16.81 22.59 19.02
C GLY A 257 17.93 21.67 18.52
N SER A 258 17.72 20.36 18.50
CA SER A 258 18.68 19.42 17.90
C SER A 258 18.64 19.50 16.39
N VAL A 259 19.82 19.52 15.78
CA VAL A 259 19.96 19.44 14.31
C VAL A 259 19.55 18.05 13.85
N PRO A 260 18.72 17.92 12.81
CA PRO A 260 18.40 16.62 12.24
C PRO A 260 19.67 15.92 11.79
N LEU A 261 19.80 14.65 12.16
CA LEU A 261 20.92 13.83 11.72
C LEU A 261 20.50 13.02 10.50
N SER A 262 21.38 12.97 9.52
CA SER A 262 21.17 12.14 8.34
C SER A 262 22.45 11.41 7.98
N GLU A 263 22.37 10.09 7.91
CA GLU A 263 23.48 9.19 7.61
C GLU A 263 23.25 8.45 6.30
N ASP A 264 24.29 8.35 5.49
CA ASP A 264 24.29 7.48 4.31
C ASP A 264 24.69 6.06 4.73
N VAL A 265 23.67 5.21 4.93
CA VAL A 265 23.87 3.81 5.35
C VAL A 265 24.43 2.91 4.24
N THR A 266 24.58 3.45 3.03
CA THR A 266 25.21 2.77 1.88
C THR A 266 26.61 3.28 1.58
N SER A 267 27.19 4.09 2.45
CA SER A 267 28.52 4.69 2.23
C SER A 267 29.63 3.64 2.03
N SER A 268 29.55 2.51 2.74
CA SER A 268 30.48 1.38 2.62
C SER A 268 30.26 0.50 1.39
N ILE A 269 29.11 0.62 0.73
CA ILE A 269 28.71 -0.23 -0.41
C ILE A 269 28.19 0.61 -1.60
N PRO A 270 28.90 1.61 -2.09
CA PRO A 270 28.39 2.63 -3.01
C PRO A 270 27.96 2.11 -4.38
N ARG A 271 28.31 0.86 -4.74
CA ARG A 271 27.98 0.20 -6.02
C ARG A 271 27.16 -1.07 -5.85
N TYR A 272 26.46 -1.21 -4.75
CA TYR A 272 25.75 -2.45 -4.44
C TYR A 272 24.31 -2.45 -4.95
N ILE A 273 23.60 -1.34 -4.77
CA ILE A 273 22.19 -1.20 -5.12
C ILE A 273 22.10 -0.51 -6.47
N PRO A 274 21.54 -1.14 -7.51
CA PRO A 274 21.37 -0.47 -8.81
C PRO A 274 20.36 0.69 -8.72
N ASN A 275 20.46 1.65 -9.62
CA ASN A 275 19.46 2.72 -9.77
C ASN A 275 18.14 2.14 -10.34
N GLU A 276 17.19 3.02 -10.69
CA GLU A 276 15.85 2.65 -11.18
C GLU A 276 15.07 1.88 -10.10
N LEU A 277 15.12 2.41 -8.88
CA LEU A 277 14.33 1.83 -7.79
C LEU A 277 12.83 1.91 -8.10
N CYS A 278 12.11 0.82 -7.81
CA CYS A 278 10.66 0.74 -7.96
C CYS A 278 9.95 1.01 -6.65
N THR A 279 10.50 0.56 -5.54
CA THR A 279 9.87 0.71 -4.23
C THR A 279 10.85 0.53 -3.07
N LEU A 280 10.52 1.17 -1.96
CA LEU A 280 11.01 0.89 -0.61
C LEU A 280 9.90 0.27 0.20
N ILE A 281 10.23 -0.74 0.99
CA ILE A 281 9.26 -1.45 1.83
C ILE A 281 9.77 -1.43 3.27
N SER A 282 8.92 -1.02 4.20
CA SER A 282 9.23 -1.04 5.62
C SER A 282 8.86 -2.37 6.25
N ALA A 283 9.80 -3.01 6.93
CA ALA A 283 9.58 -4.19 7.76
C ALA A 283 9.85 -3.82 9.22
N VAL A 284 8.89 -3.10 9.81
CA VAL A 284 9.04 -2.51 11.16
C VAL A 284 9.28 -3.56 12.23
N ALA A 285 8.58 -4.71 12.16
CA ALA A 285 8.72 -5.79 13.14
C ALA A 285 10.10 -6.47 13.09
N GLU A 286 10.82 -6.31 11.99
CA GLU A 286 12.09 -7.00 11.73
C GLU A 286 13.29 -6.04 11.66
N ASP A 287 13.08 -4.75 11.98
CA ASP A 287 14.10 -3.71 11.88
C ASP A 287 14.83 -3.74 10.51
N ALA A 288 14.03 -3.75 9.45
CA ALA A 288 14.55 -3.91 8.11
C ALA A 288 13.89 -3.00 7.07
N VAL A 289 14.66 -2.66 6.04
CA VAL A 289 14.22 -1.98 4.82
C VAL A 289 14.49 -2.89 3.63
N VAL A 290 13.47 -3.10 2.80
CA VAL A 290 13.61 -3.85 1.54
C VAL A 290 13.54 -2.87 0.38
N MET A 291 14.45 -3.02 -0.58
CA MET A 291 14.53 -2.20 -1.80
C MET A 291 14.41 -3.10 -3.04
N ILE A 292 13.61 -2.69 -4.00
CA ILE A 292 13.43 -3.38 -5.28
C ILE A 292 13.80 -2.42 -6.41
N SER A 293 14.58 -2.91 -7.38
CA SER A 293 15.00 -2.16 -8.56
C SER A 293 14.40 -2.78 -9.83
N GLY A 294 13.88 -1.92 -10.72
CA GLY A 294 13.43 -2.29 -12.06
C GLY A 294 14.54 -2.40 -13.10
N LYS A 295 15.79 -2.13 -12.70
CA LYS A 295 16.91 -2.13 -13.63
C LYS A 295 17.13 -3.50 -14.28
N THR A 296 17.29 -3.52 -15.59
CA THR A 296 17.59 -4.71 -16.37
C THR A 296 18.71 -5.53 -15.73
N ASN A 297 18.56 -6.86 -15.65
CA ASN A 297 19.42 -7.84 -14.98
C ASN A 297 19.41 -7.78 -13.44
N HIS A 298 18.64 -6.90 -12.82
CA HIS A 298 18.48 -6.83 -11.37
C HIS A 298 17.03 -7.03 -10.91
N THR A 299 16.10 -7.21 -11.83
CA THR A 299 14.65 -7.35 -11.57
C THR A 299 14.28 -8.59 -10.76
N LYS A 300 15.20 -9.53 -10.59
CA LYS A 300 15.02 -10.75 -9.78
C LYS A 300 15.62 -10.65 -8.38
N ARG A 301 16.09 -9.47 -7.96
CA ARG A 301 16.72 -9.25 -6.67
C ARG A 301 15.94 -8.29 -5.81
N ILE A 302 15.92 -8.60 -4.52
CA ILE A 302 15.56 -7.65 -3.48
C ILE A 302 16.80 -7.36 -2.64
N TYR A 303 16.98 -6.10 -2.27
CA TYR A 303 18.10 -5.67 -1.42
C TYR A 303 17.55 -5.41 -0.03
N LEU A 304 18.15 -6.01 0.97
CA LEU A 304 17.70 -5.96 2.35
C LEU A 304 18.74 -5.22 3.19
N TYR A 305 18.31 -4.17 3.85
CA TYR A 305 19.04 -3.49 4.90
C TYR A 305 18.47 -3.89 6.25
N LYS A 306 19.25 -4.55 7.09
CA LYS A 306 18.87 -4.93 8.45
C LYS A 306 19.70 -4.15 9.46
N PHE A 307 19.03 -3.58 10.46
CA PHE A 307 19.68 -2.80 11.50
C PHE A 307 19.17 -3.21 12.88
N PHE A 308 19.94 -2.89 13.89
CA PHE A 308 19.55 -3.09 15.26
C PHE A 308 20.10 -1.98 16.14
N PHE A 309 19.26 -1.39 16.95
CA PHE A 309 19.61 -0.38 17.92
C PHE A 309 19.46 -0.93 19.35
N GLU A 310 20.48 -0.73 20.16
CA GLU A 310 20.37 -0.86 21.59
C GLU A 310 20.38 0.55 22.19
N GLN A 311 19.24 0.97 22.74
CA GLN A 311 18.99 2.37 23.10
C GLN A 311 19.25 3.32 21.91
N ASP A 312 20.30 4.17 22.00
CA ASP A 312 20.67 5.13 20.96
C ASP A 312 21.87 4.67 20.10
N THR A 313 22.42 3.51 20.39
CA THR A 313 23.59 2.98 19.67
C THR A 313 23.15 1.97 18.62
N LYS A 314 23.53 2.21 17.35
CA LYS A 314 23.33 1.26 16.27
C LYS A 314 24.37 0.16 16.36
N LEU A 315 23.98 -1.02 16.82
CA LEU A 315 24.86 -2.19 16.97
C LEU A 315 24.98 -3.01 15.69
N GLN A 316 23.95 -3.00 14.85
CA GLN A 316 23.95 -3.71 13.57
C GLN A 316 23.54 -2.76 12.43
N SER A 317 24.26 -2.86 11.31
CA SER A 317 24.00 -2.19 10.05
C SER A 317 24.51 -3.12 8.94
N ALA A 318 23.64 -3.96 8.41
CA ALA A 318 24.03 -5.04 7.51
C ALA A 318 23.19 -5.02 6.22
N TRP A 319 23.86 -5.30 5.10
CA TRP A 319 23.26 -5.38 3.79
C TRP A 319 23.35 -6.80 3.25
N SER A 320 22.28 -7.26 2.65
CA SER A 320 22.21 -8.49 1.87
C SER A 320 21.32 -8.31 0.65
N TYR A 321 21.36 -9.24 -0.28
CA TYR A 321 20.34 -9.38 -1.30
C TYR A 321 19.85 -10.80 -1.40
N TRP A 322 18.60 -10.97 -1.77
CA TRP A 322 18.01 -12.24 -2.11
C TRP A 322 17.69 -12.25 -3.60
N GLU A 323 17.85 -13.38 -4.23
CA GLU A 323 17.62 -13.55 -5.65
C GLU A 323 16.66 -14.72 -5.90
N VAL A 324 15.59 -14.45 -6.65
CA VAL A 324 14.68 -15.51 -7.08
C VAL A 324 15.26 -16.24 -8.28
N SER A 325 15.21 -17.57 -8.28
CA SER A 325 15.79 -18.40 -9.34
C SER A 325 14.99 -18.31 -10.65
N GLY A 326 15.66 -18.54 -11.79
CA GLY A 326 15.06 -18.60 -13.13
C GLY A 326 14.74 -17.24 -13.74
N SER A 327 13.98 -17.24 -14.82
CA SER A 327 13.55 -16.02 -15.54
C SER A 327 12.30 -15.46 -14.90
N LYS A 328 12.47 -14.64 -13.85
CA LYS A 328 11.40 -14.04 -13.06
C LYS A 328 11.68 -12.56 -12.87
N THR A 329 10.63 -11.76 -12.74
CA THR A 329 10.73 -10.32 -12.46
C THR A 329 9.92 -9.99 -11.21
N ILE A 330 10.55 -9.39 -10.22
CA ILE A 330 9.86 -8.87 -9.04
C ILE A 330 9.32 -7.49 -9.41
N LEU A 331 8.00 -7.37 -9.44
CA LEU A 331 7.31 -6.14 -9.82
C LEU A 331 7.13 -5.18 -8.65
N GLY A 332 7.08 -5.70 -7.43
CA GLY A 332 6.88 -4.91 -6.21
C GLY A 332 6.57 -5.80 -5.03
N GLY A 333 6.30 -5.21 -3.88
CA GLY A 333 5.95 -5.94 -2.68
C GLY A 333 5.47 -5.05 -1.55
N ALA A 334 5.05 -5.69 -0.47
CA ALA A 334 4.65 -5.06 0.80
C ALA A 334 4.91 -6.00 1.96
N VAL A 335 5.06 -5.46 3.16
CA VAL A 335 5.17 -6.24 4.40
C VAL A 335 3.90 -6.10 5.21
N GLN A 336 3.39 -7.21 5.70
CA GLN A 336 2.30 -7.25 6.67
C GLN A 336 2.73 -8.08 7.88
N GLY A 337 2.89 -7.42 9.02
CA GLY A 337 3.53 -8.03 10.20
C GLY A 337 4.98 -8.38 9.90
N SER A 338 5.33 -9.66 10.01
CA SER A 338 6.66 -10.19 9.66
C SER A 338 6.65 -10.99 8.35
N ASP A 339 5.63 -10.85 7.53
CA ASP A 339 5.53 -11.54 6.25
C ASP A 339 5.72 -10.54 5.10
N LEU A 340 6.69 -10.81 4.23
CA LEU A 340 6.94 -10.06 2.99
C LEU A 340 6.14 -10.71 1.86
N TYR A 341 5.28 -9.94 1.24
CA TYR A 341 4.54 -10.31 0.04
C TYR A 341 5.21 -9.68 -1.17
N LEU A 342 5.51 -10.48 -2.17
CA LEU A 342 6.15 -10.07 -3.42
C LEU A 342 5.21 -10.38 -4.58
N VAL A 343 5.06 -9.43 -5.48
CA VAL A 343 4.40 -9.64 -6.77
C VAL A 343 5.47 -10.02 -7.77
N ILE A 344 5.43 -11.26 -8.24
CA ILE A 344 6.46 -11.81 -9.13
C ILE A 344 5.82 -12.24 -10.46
N GLU A 345 6.40 -11.77 -11.55
CA GLU A 345 6.06 -12.17 -12.90
C GLU A 345 6.88 -13.41 -13.28
N TYR A 346 6.18 -14.46 -13.67
CA TYR A 346 6.70 -15.71 -14.21
C TYR A 346 6.37 -15.78 -15.70
N SER A 347 6.90 -16.78 -16.42
CA SER A 347 6.62 -16.98 -17.84
C SER A 347 5.15 -17.32 -18.16
N ASP A 348 4.39 -17.79 -17.17
CA ASP A 348 3.01 -18.23 -17.27
C ASP A 348 1.99 -17.32 -16.58
N GLY A 349 2.44 -16.30 -15.85
CA GLY A 349 1.56 -15.35 -15.18
C GLY A 349 2.23 -14.56 -14.08
N VAL A 350 1.43 -13.75 -13.38
CA VAL A 350 1.84 -12.96 -12.23
C VAL A 350 1.27 -13.57 -10.96
N TYR A 351 2.13 -13.80 -9.98
CA TYR A 351 1.78 -14.45 -8.72
C TYR A 351 2.12 -13.55 -7.53
N LEU A 352 1.34 -13.72 -6.48
CA LEU A 352 1.61 -13.14 -5.17
C LEU A 352 2.32 -14.20 -4.31
N GLU A 353 3.60 -14.00 -4.07
CA GLU A 353 4.42 -14.88 -3.25
C GLU A 353 4.57 -14.33 -1.83
N LYS A 354 4.62 -15.22 -0.86
CA LYS A 354 4.79 -14.88 0.55
C LYS A 354 6.12 -15.41 1.07
N VAL A 355 6.88 -14.55 1.73
CA VAL A 355 8.14 -14.90 2.40
C VAL A 355 8.05 -14.48 3.85
N SER A 356 8.27 -15.40 4.78
CA SER A 356 8.36 -15.05 6.20
C SER A 356 9.73 -14.45 6.51
N LEU A 357 9.74 -13.32 7.21
CA LEU A 357 10.94 -12.65 7.69
C LEU A 357 11.26 -13.01 9.14
N ARG A 358 10.44 -13.84 9.80
CA ARG A 358 10.59 -14.21 11.21
C ARG A 358 11.85 -15.05 11.40
N PRO A 359 12.64 -14.77 12.43
CA PRO A 359 13.71 -15.67 12.83
C PRO A 359 13.11 -16.96 13.43
N GLU A 360 13.86 -18.05 13.33
CA GLU A 360 13.51 -19.34 13.96
C GLU A 360 12.12 -19.89 13.60
N GLN A 361 11.70 -19.69 12.36
CA GLN A 361 10.44 -20.26 11.92
C GLN A 361 10.60 -21.74 11.60
N VAL A 362 10.11 -22.60 12.48
CA VAL A 362 9.93 -24.03 12.18
C VAL A 362 8.68 -24.25 11.34
N ASP A 363 8.73 -25.20 10.42
CA ASP A 363 7.58 -25.57 9.63
C ASP A 363 6.49 -26.22 10.50
N ALA A 364 5.24 -25.88 10.25
CA ALA A 364 4.10 -26.34 11.04
C ALA A 364 4.08 -27.89 11.15
N GLY A 365 4.03 -28.39 12.38
CA GLY A 365 4.08 -29.82 12.66
C GLY A 365 5.49 -30.46 12.59
N THR A 366 6.53 -29.62 12.53
CA THR A 366 7.93 -30.07 12.59
C THR A 366 8.70 -29.29 13.65
N GLU A 367 9.84 -29.82 14.09
CA GLU A 367 10.80 -29.09 14.91
C GLU A 367 11.98 -28.56 14.06
N ILE A 368 11.85 -28.60 12.74
CA ILE A 368 12.88 -28.27 11.77
C ILE A 368 12.40 -27.15 10.85
N GLU A 369 13.33 -26.27 10.49
CA GLU A 369 13.15 -25.31 9.43
C GLU A 369 13.52 -25.96 8.09
N ILE A 370 12.58 -26.01 7.15
CA ILE A 370 12.80 -26.52 5.79
C ILE A 370 13.12 -25.33 4.89
N LEU A 371 14.38 -25.20 4.50
CA LEU A 371 14.88 -24.14 3.64
C LEU A 371 14.70 -24.53 2.16
N LEU A 372 13.64 -24.07 1.54
CA LEU A 372 13.33 -24.21 0.12
C LEU A 372 12.98 -22.86 -0.48
N ASP A 373 13.39 -22.61 -1.71
CA ASP A 373 13.05 -21.37 -2.44
C ASP A 373 11.54 -21.15 -2.58
N ARG A 374 10.80 -22.24 -2.74
CA ARG A 374 9.34 -22.25 -2.78
C ARG A 374 8.85 -23.55 -2.14
N LYS A 375 7.93 -23.45 -1.21
CA LYS A 375 7.34 -24.61 -0.55
C LYS A 375 5.83 -24.50 -0.48
N THR A 376 5.15 -25.65 -0.51
CA THR A 376 3.72 -25.79 -0.29
C THR A 376 3.46 -27.04 0.55
N THR A 377 2.34 -27.08 1.21
CA THR A 377 1.92 -28.21 2.04
C THR A 377 0.61 -28.79 1.53
N GLU A 378 0.31 -30.03 1.90
CA GLU A 378 -0.95 -30.71 1.54
C GLU A 378 -2.22 -30.01 2.03
N SER A 379 -2.09 -29.16 3.07
CA SER A 379 -3.18 -28.39 3.62
C SER A 379 -3.50 -27.11 2.84
N GLU A 380 -2.67 -26.75 1.86
CA GLU A 380 -2.90 -25.53 1.07
C GLU A 380 -3.91 -25.75 -0.06
N THR A 381 -4.68 -24.69 -0.34
CA THR A 381 -5.71 -24.72 -1.38
C THR A 381 -5.10 -25.03 -2.75
N GLY A 382 -5.65 -26.02 -3.44
CA GLY A 382 -5.21 -26.46 -4.77
C GLY A 382 -4.12 -27.52 -4.78
N VAL A 383 -3.59 -27.91 -3.60
CA VAL A 383 -2.76 -29.11 -3.47
C VAL A 383 -3.65 -30.34 -3.30
N SER A 384 -3.39 -31.39 -4.05
CA SER A 384 -4.08 -32.66 -3.88
C SER A 384 -3.12 -33.83 -3.99
N THR A 385 -3.37 -34.89 -3.22
CA THR A 385 -2.59 -36.11 -3.22
C THR A 385 -3.45 -37.29 -3.68
N THR A 386 -2.93 -38.08 -4.60
CA THR A 386 -3.61 -39.27 -5.10
C THR A 386 -2.71 -40.48 -4.92
N LEU A 387 -3.22 -41.50 -4.20
CA LEU A 387 -2.52 -42.77 -3.99
C LEU A 387 -2.79 -43.69 -5.17
N ILE A 388 -1.74 -44.26 -5.72
CA ILE A 388 -1.77 -45.26 -6.80
C ILE A 388 -1.22 -46.58 -6.23
N ASN A 389 -2.10 -47.52 -5.93
CA ASN A 389 -1.72 -48.81 -5.29
C ASN A 389 -1.04 -49.82 -6.24
N SER A 390 -1.15 -49.65 -7.56
CA SER A 390 -0.65 -50.57 -8.57
C SER A 390 0.08 -49.86 -9.71
N GLY A 391 0.90 -48.87 -9.40
CA GLY A 391 1.77 -48.20 -10.37
C GLY A 391 2.85 -49.12 -10.91
N ALA A 392 3.47 -48.76 -12.05
CA ALA A 392 4.53 -49.52 -12.69
C ALA A 392 5.74 -49.86 -11.79
N LEU A 393 5.94 -49.03 -10.73
CA LEU A 393 7.02 -49.17 -9.77
C LEU A 393 6.52 -49.53 -8.35
N GLY A 394 5.28 -50.04 -8.21
CA GLY A 394 4.65 -50.35 -6.92
C GLY A 394 3.70 -49.26 -6.43
N VAL A 395 3.59 -49.11 -5.10
CA VAL A 395 2.77 -48.07 -4.48
C VAL A 395 3.41 -46.72 -4.72
N GLN A 396 2.62 -45.79 -5.20
CA GLN A 396 3.06 -44.43 -5.56
C GLN A 396 2.06 -43.39 -5.05
N THR A 397 2.55 -42.22 -4.72
CA THR A 397 1.72 -41.05 -4.41
C THR A 397 2.00 -39.95 -5.42
N THR A 398 0.94 -39.49 -6.10
CA THR A 398 1.00 -38.32 -6.99
C THR A 398 0.50 -37.09 -6.24
N ILE A 399 1.31 -36.04 -6.21
CA ILE A 399 1.01 -34.75 -5.60
C ILE A 399 0.77 -33.76 -6.73
N THR A 400 -0.43 -33.22 -6.83
CA THR A 400 -0.78 -32.15 -7.77
C THR A 400 -0.62 -30.79 -7.11
N LEU A 401 0.10 -29.89 -7.78
CA LEU A 401 0.38 -28.55 -7.31
C LEU A 401 -0.59 -27.53 -7.92
N PRO A 402 -0.90 -26.43 -7.23
CA PRO A 402 -1.79 -25.39 -7.74
C PRO A 402 -1.11 -24.48 -8.79
N TYR A 403 0.14 -24.72 -9.11
CA TYR A 403 0.95 -23.93 -10.05
C TYR A 403 1.85 -24.86 -10.89
N PRO A 404 2.25 -24.41 -12.08
CA PRO A 404 3.16 -25.19 -12.91
C PRO A 404 4.58 -25.22 -12.34
N ILE A 405 5.25 -26.35 -12.53
CA ILE A 405 6.65 -26.55 -12.17
C ILE A 405 7.50 -25.90 -13.26
N ALA A 406 8.37 -24.99 -12.88
CA ALA A 406 9.28 -24.33 -13.81
C ALA A 406 10.24 -25.35 -14.45
N SER A 407 10.52 -25.21 -15.74
CA SER A 407 11.48 -26.05 -16.43
C SER A 407 12.87 -25.95 -15.78
N GLY A 408 13.45 -27.10 -15.43
CA GLY A 408 14.74 -27.17 -14.74
C GLY A 408 14.68 -26.91 -13.24
N ALA A 409 13.49 -26.80 -12.64
CA ALA A 409 13.36 -26.73 -11.19
C ALA A 409 13.71 -28.07 -10.55
N GLU A 410 14.54 -28.01 -9.54
CA GLU A 410 14.81 -29.17 -8.67
C GLU A 410 13.66 -29.31 -7.67
N MET A 411 13.06 -30.49 -7.64
CA MET A 411 11.89 -30.79 -6.82
C MET A 411 12.30 -31.70 -5.66
N VAL A 412 11.85 -31.33 -4.46
CA VAL A 412 12.10 -32.10 -3.24
C VAL A 412 10.79 -32.27 -2.49
N VAL A 413 10.50 -33.48 -2.04
CA VAL A 413 9.40 -33.78 -1.12
C VAL A 413 9.98 -34.08 0.25
N VAL A 414 9.51 -33.38 1.27
CA VAL A 414 9.93 -33.58 2.66
C VAL A 414 8.75 -34.14 3.45
N GLY A 415 8.94 -35.35 3.97
CA GLY A 415 7.94 -36.03 4.78
C GLY A 415 7.78 -35.39 6.16
N ARG A 416 6.54 -35.13 6.56
CA ARG A 416 6.17 -34.67 7.92
C ARG A 416 5.32 -35.78 8.57
N TYR A 417 5.97 -36.62 9.34
CA TYR A 417 5.30 -37.74 9.99
C TYR A 417 5.04 -37.45 11.46
N GLU A 418 3.90 -37.91 11.98
CA GLU A 418 3.59 -37.80 13.39
C GLU A 418 4.56 -38.63 14.25
N ALA A 419 4.79 -38.19 15.47
CA ALA A 419 5.60 -38.90 16.43
C ALA A 419 5.03 -40.31 16.69
N GLY A 420 5.82 -41.35 16.39
CA GLY A 420 5.41 -42.75 16.53
C GLY A 420 5.38 -43.54 15.20
N ASN A 421 5.55 -42.90 14.06
CA ASN A 421 5.73 -43.60 12.80
C ASN A 421 7.15 -44.25 12.80
N THR A 422 7.19 -45.58 12.72
CA THR A 422 8.45 -46.35 12.79
C THR A 422 9.09 -46.57 11.43
N LEU A 423 8.36 -46.34 10.34
CA LEU A 423 8.78 -46.65 8.98
C LEU A 423 9.38 -45.44 8.26
N LEU A 424 8.91 -44.24 8.59
CA LEU A 424 9.31 -43.03 7.89
C LEU A 424 9.80 -42.00 8.92
N ARG A 425 10.90 -41.33 8.59
CA ARG A 425 11.52 -40.35 9.50
C ARG A 425 10.97 -38.94 9.22
N HIS A 426 10.69 -38.23 10.26
CA HIS A 426 10.39 -36.82 10.20
C HIS A 426 11.55 -36.04 9.53
N GLY A 427 11.22 -35.17 8.55
CA GLY A 427 12.25 -34.49 7.75
C GLY A 427 12.91 -35.35 6.66
N GLN A 428 12.43 -36.57 6.42
CA GLN A 428 12.97 -37.41 5.36
C GLN A 428 12.73 -36.78 4.00
N VAL A 429 13.81 -36.62 3.24
CA VAL A 429 13.76 -36.21 1.84
C VAL A 429 13.38 -37.39 0.97
N ILE A 430 12.38 -37.19 0.12
CA ILE A 430 11.89 -38.18 -0.83
C ILE A 430 12.06 -37.58 -2.24
N GLU A 431 12.79 -38.26 -3.10
CA GLU A 431 13.03 -37.79 -4.45
C GLU A 431 11.84 -38.12 -5.36
N PRO A 432 11.34 -37.18 -6.17
CA PRO A 432 10.34 -37.42 -7.18
C PRO A 432 10.84 -38.37 -8.27
N ILE A 433 9.93 -39.16 -8.84
CA ILE A 433 10.22 -40.00 -9.99
C ILE A 433 10.19 -39.10 -11.24
N ALA A 434 11.34 -38.85 -11.85
CA ALA A 434 11.50 -37.87 -12.94
C ALA A 434 10.58 -38.19 -14.14
N ASP A 435 10.47 -39.45 -14.55
CA ASP A 435 9.68 -39.88 -15.70
C ASP A 435 8.15 -39.77 -15.51
N LEU A 436 7.70 -39.58 -14.24
CA LEU A 436 6.29 -39.43 -13.86
C LEU A 436 5.94 -38.03 -13.42
N THR A 437 6.88 -37.09 -13.52
CA THR A 437 6.65 -35.68 -13.20
C THR A 437 6.07 -34.97 -14.43
N THR A 438 4.94 -34.30 -14.24
CA THR A 438 4.29 -33.48 -15.27
C THR A 438 4.48 -31.98 -14.98
N SER A 439 3.87 -31.13 -15.79
CA SER A 439 3.96 -29.67 -15.62
C SER A 439 3.44 -29.15 -14.28
N ASN A 440 2.55 -29.88 -13.61
CA ASN A 440 1.94 -29.44 -12.34
C ASN A 440 1.78 -30.58 -11.32
N SER A 441 2.39 -31.76 -11.55
CA SER A 441 2.34 -32.85 -10.58
C SER A 441 3.68 -33.56 -10.47
N ILE A 442 3.96 -34.05 -9.28
CA ILE A 442 5.12 -34.89 -8.95
C ILE A 442 4.63 -36.22 -8.40
N THR A 443 5.32 -37.28 -8.77
CA THR A 443 5.03 -38.63 -8.25
C THR A 443 6.23 -39.16 -7.47
N VAL A 444 5.95 -39.69 -6.31
CA VAL A 444 6.97 -40.32 -5.43
C VAL A 444 6.60 -41.77 -5.14
N LEU A 445 7.58 -42.59 -4.77
CA LEU A 445 7.34 -43.94 -4.30
C LEU A 445 6.79 -43.95 -2.87
N GLY A 446 5.86 -44.84 -2.62
CA GLY A 446 5.26 -45.07 -1.31
C GLY A 446 3.90 -44.41 -1.13
N ASP A 447 3.27 -44.76 -0.01
CA ASP A 447 2.06 -44.11 0.51
C ASP A 447 2.46 -43.01 1.48
N LEU A 448 2.23 -41.75 1.10
CA LEU A 448 2.54 -40.60 1.94
C LEU A 448 1.40 -40.27 2.93
N LYS A 449 0.29 -40.99 2.90
CA LYS A 449 -0.87 -40.74 3.76
C LYS A 449 -0.95 -41.63 5.01
N THR A 450 0.00 -42.56 5.18
CA THR A 450 0.01 -43.47 6.33
C THR A 450 1.07 -43.16 7.37
#